data_741d8c0896a483be8033c82c2872f6fb
#
_entry.id   741d8c0896a483be8033c82c2872f6fb
#
_cell.length_a   1.000
_cell.length_b   1.000
_cell.length_c   1.000
_cell.angle_alpha   90.00
_cell.angle_beta   90.00
_cell.angle_gamma   90.00
#
_symmetry.space_group_name_H-M   'P 1'
#
loop_
_entity.id
_entity.type
_entity.pdbx_description
1 polymer ?
#
loop_
_entity_poly.entity_id
_entity_poly.type
_entity_poly.pdbx_seq_one_letter_code
_entity_poly.pdbx_strand_id
1 'polypeptide(L)'
;MWVLTTARLHRLPATIRSRCQRVRFTPLAETTITAFLERRAGTAAGEARLLGALASGSLARALMLREQRPLELRNQALALLDPALRGDPAALWKAVQGAARFGRSGRETLRGIIEVHELWLRDLLRARYGAARAELVNRDREAEIRRQAASLDAREIRRRLMVLEEILRAIEGNVSPDLALFSGLARVAGQRLGEGEWPLHAAGRWDY
;
A
#
# COMPACT_ATOMS: atom_id res chain seq x y z
N MET A 1 -18.17 -6.95 -34.09
CA MET A 1 -16.91 -6.29 -33.72
C MET A 1 -16.32 -7.05 -32.54
N TRP A 2 -15.02 -7.41 -32.61
CA TRP A 2 -14.33 -8.08 -31.49
C TRP A 2 -13.41 -7.06 -30.81
N VAL A 3 -13.40 -7.04 -29.48
CA VAL A 3 -12.52 -6.21 -28.67
C VAL A 3 -11.65 -7.13 -27.82
N LEU A 4 -10.33 -7.02 -27.98
CA LEU A 4 -9.35 -7.78 -27.22
C LEU A 4 -8.61 -6.82 -26.26
N THR A 5 -8.51 -7.18 -25.01
CA THR A 5 -7.76 -6.40 -24.00
C THR A 5 -6.56 -7.19 -23.50
N THR A 6 -5.42 -6.56 -23.37
CA THR A 6 -4.21 -7.18 -22.81
C THR A 6 -3.30 -6.12 -22.16
N ALA A 7 -2.68 -6.48 -21.04
CA ALA A 7 -1.60 -5.70 -20.46
C ALA A 7 -0.22 -6.07 -21.04
N ARG A 8 -0.14 -7.16 -21.84
CA ARG A 8 1.13 -7.71 -22.37
C ARG A 8 1.06 -7.91 -23.87
N LEU A 9 1.08 -6.81 -24.62
CA LEU A 9 0.97 -6.82 -26.07
C LEU A 9 2.01 -7.73 -26.76
N HIS A 10 3.22 -7.84 -26.20
CA HIS A 10 4.30 -8.67 -26.73
C HIS A 10 3.99 -10.19 -26.68
N ARG A 11 3.07 -10.61 -25.82
CA ARG A 11 2.64 -12.04 -25.71
C ARG A 11 1.56 -12.42 -26.72
N LEU A 12 0.98 -11.46 -27.45
CA LEU A 12 0.01 -11.76 -28.47
C LEU A 12 0.72 -12.17 -29.78
N PRO A 13 0.22 -13.23 -30.46
CA PRO A 13 0.71 -13.62 -31.76
C PRO A 13 0.72 -12.46 -32.78
N ALA A 14 1.71 -12.45 -33.64
CA ALA A 14 1.84 -11.41 -34.68
C ALA A 14 0.61 -11.35 -35.60
N THR A 15 0.01 -12.49 -35.89
CA THR A 15 -1.20 -12.64 -36.70
C THR A 15 -2.42 -11.92 -36.11
N ILE A 16 -2.55 -11.86 -34.79
CA ILE A 16 -3.61 -11.09 -34.11
C ILE A 16 -3.26 -9.60 -34.14
N ARG A 17 -2.00 -9.27 -33.80
CA ARG A 17 -1.55 -7.87 -33.74
C ARG A 17 -1.66 -7.14 -35.08
N SER A 18 -1.42 -7.83 -36.20
CA SER A 18 -1.49 -7.24 -37.53
C SER A 18 -2.92 -6.98 -38.02
N ARG A 19 -3.91 -7.65 -37.44
CA ARG A 19 -5.32 -7.54 -37.84
C ARG A 19 -6.16 -6.68 -36.90
N CYS A 20 -5.57 -6.14 -35.82
CA CYS A 20 -6.29 -5.34 -34.84
C CYS A 20 -5.80 -3.89 -34.86
N GLN A 21 -6.73 -2.95 -34.81
CA GLN A 21 -6.43 -1.58 -34.48
C GLN A 21 -6.04 -1.50 -33.00
N ARG A 22 -4.89 -0.91 -32.72
CA ARG A 22 -4.40 -0.76 -31.35
C ARG A 22 -4.88 0.57 -30.75
N VAL A 23 -5.53 0.46 -29.59
CA VAL A 23 -5.84 1.60 -28.74
C VAL A 23 -5.07 1.43 -27.44
N ARG A 24 -4.25 2.41 -27.09
CA ARG A 24 -3.45 2.39 -25.86
C ARG A 24 -4.17 3.19 -24.78
N PHE A 25 -4.43 2.52 -23.67
CA PHE A 25 -4.90 3.17 -22.45
C PHE A 25 -3.70 3.39 -21.51
N THR A 26 -3.53 4.63 -21.09
CA THR A 26 -2.52 5.01 -20.08
C THR A 26 -3.20 5.23 -18.75
N PRO A 27 -2.49 5.04 -17.62
CA PRO A 27 -3.02 5.40 -16.31
C PRO A 27 -3.44 6.88 -16.28
N LEU A 28 -4.57 7.16 -15.64
CA LEU A 28 -5.04 8.53 -15.43
C LEU A 28 -4.15 9.24 -14.41
N ALA A 29 -4.00 10.55 -14.57
CA ALA A 29 -3.33 11.36 -13.57
C ALA A 29 -4.12 11.33 -12.24
N GLU A 30 -3.41 11.31 -11.12
CA GLU A 30 -3.98 11.32 -9.76
C GLU A 30 -4.96 12.48 -9.57
N THR A 31 -4.59 13.67 -10.07
CA THR A 31 -5.45 14.87 -10.04
C THR A 31 -6.75 14.69 -10.81
N THR A 32 -6.72 13.96 -11.92
CA THR A 32 -7.92 13.68 -12.72
C THR A 32 -8.89 12.78 -11.96
N ILE A 33 -8.37 11.72 -11.32
CA ILE A 33 -9.19 10.81 -10.50
C ILE A 33 -9.76 11.55 -9.30
N THR A 34 -8.94 12.34 -8.59
CA THR A 34 -9.36 13.14 -7.45
C THR A 34 -10.50 14.09 -7.82
N ALA A 35 -10.34 14.85 -8.91
CA ALA A 35 -11.37 15.77 -9.39
C ALA A 35 -12.67 15.06 -9.80
N PHE A 36 -12.58 13.86 -10.39
CA PHE A 36 -13.75 13.05 -10.70
C PHE A 36 -14.49 12.61 -9.43
N LEU A 37 -13.77 12.11 -8.43
CA LEU A 37 -14.34 11.66 -7.16
C LEU A 37 -15.04 12.79 -6.41
N GLU A 38 -14.44 13.98 -6.37
CA GLU A 38 -15.05 15.15 -5.75
C GLU A 38 -16.33 15.60 -6.49
N ARG A 39 -16.24 15.80 -7.81
CA ARG A 39 -17.30 16.43 -8.60
C ARG A 39 -18.43 15.48 -8.96
N ARG A 40 -18.14 14.21 -9.24
CA ARG A 40 -19.12 13.25 -9.76
C ARG A 40 -19.55 12.21 -8.74
N ALA A 41 -18.70 11.90 -7.78
CA ALA A 41 -18.98 10.90 -6.77
C ALA A 41 -19.27 11.50 -5.39
N GLY A 42 -19.20 12.83 -5.23
CA GLY A 42 -19.48 13.53 -3.96
C GLY A 42 -18.53 13.16 -2.82
N THR A 43 -17.32 12.70 -3.15
CA THR A 43 -16.34 12.27 -2.16
C THR A 43 -15.66 13.49 -1.52
N ALA A 44 -15.50 13.49 -0.20
CA ALA A 44 -14.80 14.57 0.50
C ALA A 44 -13.34 14.74 0.00
N ALA A 45 -12.87 15.98 -0.10
CA ALA A 45 -11.58 16.31 -0.72
C ALA A 45 -10.37 15.53 -0.14
N GLY A 46 -10.34 15.29 1.17
CA GLY A 46 -9.28 14.50 1.83
C GLY A 46 -9.30 13.04 1.40
N GLU A 47 -10.47 12.46 1.36
CA GLU A 47 -10.70 11.07 0.93
C GLU A 47 -10.46 10.90 -0.57
N ALA A 48 -10.92 11.84 -1.39
CA ALA A 48 -10.72 11.82 -2.83
C ALA A 48 -9.23 11.83 -3.21
N ARG A 49 -8.40 12.60 -2.49
CA ARG A 49 -6.94 12.60 -2.68
C ARG A 49 -6.30 11.27 -2.32
N LEU A 50 -6.65 10.71 -1.15
CA LEU A 50 -6.15 9.40 -0.73
C LEU A 50 -6.51 8.33 -1.77
N LEU A 51 -7.76 8.31 -2.21
CA LEU A 51 -8.24 7.39 -3.25
C LEU A 51 -7.54 7.60 -4.59
N GLY A 52 -7.32 8.85 -5.01
CA GLY A 52 -6.59 9.19 -6.23
C GLY A 52 -5.17 8.62 -6.21
N ALA A 53 -4.47 8.76 -5.08
CA ALA A 53 -3.12 8.24 -4.90
C ALA A 53 -3.08 6.69 -4.85
N LEU A 54 -4.03 6.05 -4.14
CA LEU A 54 -4.13 4.58 -4.05
C LEU A 54 -4.59 3.92 -5.36
N ALA A 55 -5.28 4.66 -6.20
CA ALA A 55 -5.87 4.13 -7.43
C ALA A 55 -4.86 3.73 -8.51
N SER A 56 -3.61 4.20 -8.42
CA SER A 56 -2.55 3.90 -9.40
C SER A 56 -2.99 4.16 -10.86
N GLY A 57 -3.76 5.25 -11.07
CA GLY A 57 -4.25 5.65 -12.38
C GLY A 57 -5.52 4.93 -12.87
N SER A 58 -6.16 4.10 -12.05
CA SER A 58 -7.39 3.37 -12.38
C SER A 58 -8.61 3.95 -11.67
N LEU A 59 -9.52 4.57 -12.43
CA LEU A 59 -10.78 5.08 -11.88
C LEU A 59 -11.66 3.97 -11.30
N ALA A 60 -11.70 2.80 -11.94
CA ALA A 60 -12.45 1.65 -11.45
C ALA A 60 -11.94 1.21 -10.06
N ARG A 61 -10.60 1.19 -9.88
CA ARG A 61 -10.00 0.89 -8.59
C ARG A 61 -10.33 1.95 -7.54
N ALA A 62 -10.30 3.23 -7.90
CA ALA A 62 -10.68 4.32 -7.00
C ALA A 62 -12.11 4.16 -6.47
N LEU A 63 -13.05 3.83 -7.36
CA LEU A 63 -14.46 3.61 -7.01
C LEU A 63 -14.63 2.38 -6.10
N MET A 64 -13.91 1.29 -6.39
CA MET A 64 -13.92 0.09 -5.55
C MET A 64 -13.36 0.37 -4.14
N LEU A 65 -12.23 1.06 -4.05
CA LEU A 65 -11.61 1.41 -2.77
C LEU A 65 -12.46 2.37 -1.94
N ARG A 66 -13.25 3.24 -2.57
CA ARG A 66 -14.16 4.16 -1.88
C ARG A 66 -15.17 3.42 -1.00
N GLU A 67 -15.67 2.27 -1.45
CA GLU A 67 -16.62 1.45 -0.69
C GLU A 67 -15.98 0.80 0.55
N GLN A 68 -14.66 0.75 0.63
CA GLN A 68 -13.88 0.12 1.70
C GLN A 68 -13.50 1.09 2.83
N ARG A 69 -14.12 2.29 2.89
CA ARG A 69 -13.80 3.31 3.91
C ARG A 69 -12.30 3.62 3.99
N PRO A 70 -11.72 4.24 2.98
CA PRO A 70 -10.27 4.37 2.82
C PRO A 70 -9.58 5.12 3.96
N LEU A 71 -10.25 6.04 4.66
CA LEU A 71 -9.69 6.72 5.82
C LEU A 71 -9.58 5.78 7.03
N GLU A 72 -10.53 4.88 7.23
CA GLU A 72 -10.47 3.85 8.27
C GLU A 72 -9.35 2.85 7.96
N LEU A 73 -9.26 2.38 6.71
CA LEU A 73 -8.18 1.52 6.25
C LEU A 73 -6.81 2.18 6.49
N ARG A 74 -6.67 3.46 6.16
CA ARG A 74 -5.44 4.22 6.42
C ARG A 74 -5.09 4.21 7.91
N ASN A 75 -6.05 4.54 8.77
CA ASN A 75 -5.81 4.62 10.21
C ASN A 75 -5.43 3.24 10.79
N GLN A 76 -6.09 2.19 10.35
CA GLN A 76 -5.77 0.81 10.73
C GLN A 76 -4.38 0.40 10.24
N ALA A 77 -4.04 0.70 8.98
CA ALA A 77 -2.74 0.40 8.42
C ALA A 77 -1.61 1.09 9.21
N LEU A 78 -1.76 2.38 9.52
CA LEU A 78 -0.75 3.11 10.30
C LEU A 78 -0.62 2.55 11.73
N ALA A 79 -1.72 2.15 12.37
CA ALA A 79 -1.70 1.56 13.70
C ALA A 79 -1.01 0.18 13.75
N LEU A 80 -0.93 -0.55 12.63
CA LEU A 80 -0.19 -1.82 12.56
C LEU A 80 1.31 -1.66 12.83
N LEU A 81 1.86 -0.48 12.61
CA LEU A 81 3.28 -0.23 12.87
C LEU A 81 3.59 -0.02 14.36
N ASP A 82 2.60 0.33 15.17
CA ASP A 82 2.78 0.62 16.59
C ASP A 82 3.38 -0.53 17.40
N PRO A 83 2.88 -1.79 17.28
CA PRO A 83 3.48 -2.94 17.96
C PRO A 83 4.94 -3.18 17.52
N ALA A 84 5.22 -3.03 16.22
CA ALA A 84 6.58 -3.17 15.70
C ALA A 84 7.52 -2.11 16.27
N LEU A 85 7.07 -0.85 16.36
CA LEU A 85 7.87 0.24 16.95
C LEU A 85 8.12 0.06 18.46
N ARG A 86 7.21 -0.64 19.16
CA ARG A 86 7.39 -0.98 20.59
C ARG A 86 8.26 -2.21 20.82
N GLY A 87 8.68 -2.92 19.78
CA GLY A 87 9.44 -4.16 19.91
C GLY A 87 8.62 -5.34 20.41
N ASP A 88 7.32 -5.37 20.10
CA ASP A 88 6.40 -6.44 20.51
C ASP A 88 5.97 -7.29 19.28
N PRO A 89 6.73 -8.36 18.97
CA PRO A 89 6.44 -9.20 17.82
C PRO A 89 5.15 -10.01 17.97
N ALA A 90 4.76 -10.37 19.20
CA ALA A 90 3.53 -11.12 19.44
C ALA A 90 2.29 -10.25 19.18
N ALA A 91 2.29 -9.01 19.66
CA ALA A 91 1.23 -8.05 19.36
C ALA A 91 1.19 -7.68 17.87
N LEU A 92 2.35 -7.53 17.22
CA LEU A 92 2.42 -7.29 15.78
C LEU A 92 1.80 -8.45 14.99
N TRP A 93 2.15 -9.70 15.32
CA TRP A 93 1.59 -10.87 14.65
C TRP A 93 0.08 -10.94 14.79
N LYS A 94 -0.44 -10.75 16.01
CA LYS A 94 -1.89 -10.71 16.29
C LYS A 94 -2.59 -9.61 15.49
N ALA A 95 -1.98 -8.43 15.39
CA ALA A 95 -2.52 -7.31 14.63
C ALA A 95 -2.55 -7.61 13.12
N VAL A 96 -1.49 -8.20 12.57
CA VAL A 96 -1.42 -8.63 11.16
C VAL A 96 -2.46 -9.69 10.84
N GLN A 97 -2.62 -10.72 11.70
CA GLN A 97 -3.67 -11.73 11.53
C GLN A 97 -5.07 -11.12 11.60
N GLY A 98 -5.28 -10.14 12.48
CA GLY A 98 -6.53 -9.37 12.54
C GLY A 98 -6.81 -8.66 11.21
N ALA A 99 -5.83 -7.95 10.68
CA ALA A 99 -5.95 -7.23 9.42
C ALA A 99 -6.22 -8.16 8.22
N ALA A 100 -5.60 -9.33 8.17
CA ALA A 100 -5.80 -10.30 7.09
C ALA A 100 -7.23 -10.88 7.04
N ARG A 101 -7.97 -10.84 8.14
CA ARG A 101 -9.38 -11.30 8.23
C ARG A 101 -10.39 -10.27 7.76
N PHE A 102 -10.00 -8.99 7.66
CA PHE A 102 -10.86 -7.90 7.20
C PHE A 102 -10.78 -7.80 5.66
N GLY A 103 -11.74 -8.40 4.95
CA GLY A 103 -11.89 -8.22 3.52
C GLY A 103 -12.15 -9.50 2.72
N ARG A 104 -12.75 -9.33 1.52
CA ARG A 104 -13.10 -10.43 0.59
C ARG A 104 -11.87 -11.17 0.05
N SER A 105 -10.69 -10.55 0.11
CA SER A 105 -9.42 -11.15 -0.26
C SER A 105 -8.33 -10.63 0.68
N GLY A 106 -7.88 -11.47 1.61
CA GLY A 106 -6.83 -11.10 2.56
C GLY A 106 -5.59 -10.52 1.87
N ARG A 107 -5.22 -11.04 0.70
CA ARG A 107 -4.08 -10.55 -0.09
C ARG A 107 -4.26 -9.10 -0.58
N GLU A 108 -5.46 -8.74 -1.02
CA GLU A 108 -5.76 -7.38 -1.50
C GLU A 108 -5.77 -6.38 -0.35
N THR A 109 -6.32 -6.76 0.80
CA THR A 109 -6.27 -5.94 2.03
C THR A 109 -4.84 -5.69 2.48
N LEU A 110 -4.00 -6.73 2.51
CA LEU A 110 -2.59 -6.58 2.90
C LEU A 110 -1.80 -5.73 1.90
N ARG A 111 -2.09 -5.84 0.61
CA ARG A 111 -1.55 -4.94 -0.41
C ARG A 111 -1.96 -3.48 -0.14
N GLY A 112 -3.24 -3.22 0.15
CA GLY A 112 -3.74 -1.88 0.50
C GLY A 112 -3.04 -1.29 1.73
N ILE A 113 -2.76 -2.10 2.74
CA ILE A 113 -1.99 -1.70 3.93
C ILE A 113 -0.59 -1.23 3.53
N ILE A 114 0.11 -1.96 2.67
CA ILE A 114 1.45 -1.60 2.22
C ILE A 114 1.42 -0.31 1.41
N GLU A 115 0.49 -0.16 0.49
CA GLU A 115 0.31 1.06 -0.31
C GLU A 115 0.04 2.29 0.56
N VAL A 116 -0.72 2.15 1.64
CA VAL A 116 -0.91 3.22 2.64
C VAL A 116 0.42 3.61 3.29
N HIS A 117 1.23 2.64 3.72
CA HIS A 117 2.54 2.93 4.30
C HIS A 117 3.50 3.58 3.29
N GLU A 118 3.46 3.16 2.02
CA GLU A 118 4.24 3.82 0.97
C GLU A 118 3.86 5.28 0.80
N LEU A 119 2.56 5.60 0.75
CA LEU A 119 2.08 6.97 0.65
C LEU A 119 2.51 7.80 1.86
N TRP A 120 2.43 7.23 3.06
CA TRP A 120 2.88 7.89 4.29
C TRP A 120 4.37 8.21 4.25
N LEU A 121 5.21 7.24 3.91
CA LEU A 121 6.66 7.44 3.78
C LEU A 121 7.02 8.45 2.68
N ARG A 122 6.29 8.46 1.57
CA ARG A 122 6.45 9.49 0.52
C ARG A 122 6.11 10.89 1.03
N ASP A 123 5.06 11.03 1.83
CA ASP A 123 4.72 12.29 2.47
C ASP A 123 5.79 12.72 3.49
N LEU A 124 6.36 11.78 4.28
CA LEU A 124 7.51 12.07 5.15
C LEU A 124 8.71 12.59 4.33
N LEU A 125 9.01 11.97 3.21
CA LEU A 125 10.13 12.37 2.36
C LEU A 125 9.88 13.76 1.76
N ARG A 126 8.67 14.03 1.26
CA ARG A 126 8.27 15.36 0.76
C ARG A 126 8.40 16.41 1.85
N ALA A 127 7.87 16.16 3.04
CA ALA A 127 7.97 17.07 4.18
C ALA A 127 9.43 17.34 4.59
N ARG A 128 10.28 16.31 4.54
CA ARG A 128 11.71 16.41 4.83
C ARG A 128 12.44 17.35 3.87
N TYR A 129 12.02 17.39 2.60
CA TYR A 129 12.56 18.29 1.58
C TYR A 129 11.79 19.61 1.45
N GLY A 130 10.98 19.98 2.46
CA GLY A 130 10.32 21.27 2.53
C GLY A 130 9.08 21.42 1.66
N ALA A 131 8.48 20.32 1.21
CA ALA A 131 7.25 20.37 0.42
C ALA A 131 6.12 21.12 1.14
N ALA A 132 5.34 21.89 0.39
CA ALA A 132 4.18 22.59 0.89
C ALA A 132 3.08 21.59 1.29
N ARG A 133 2.18 21.99 2.20
CA ARG A 133 1.01 21.19 2.60
C ARG A 133 0.20 20.71 1.39
N ALA A 134 0.10 21.54 0.36
CA ALA A 134 -0.64 21.22 -0.87
C ALA A 134 -0.09 20.01 -1.63
N GLU A 135 1.18 19.65 -1.43
CA GLU A 135 1.87 18.54 -2.08
C GLU A 135 1.72 17.20 -1.34
N LEU A 136 1.24 17.25 -0.07
CA LEU A 136 0.99 16.04 0.72
C LEU A 136 -0.33 15.38 0.32
N VAL A 137 -0.36 14.05 0.32
CA VAL A 137 -1.59 13.27 0.18
C VAL A 137 -2.38 13.34 1.49
N ASN A 138 -1.72 13.11 2.62
CA ASN A 138 -2.33 13.08 3.95
C ASN A 138 -2.29 14.46 4.62
N ARG A 139 -2.90 15.48 3.98
CA ARG A 139 -2.89 16.88 4.47
C ARG A 139 -3.54 17.06 5.84
N ASP A 140 -4.48 16.21 6.19
CA ASP A 140 -5.16 16.17 7.50
C ASP A 140 -4.22 15.73 8.62
N ARG A 141 -3.12 15.08 8.31
CA ARG A 141 -2.09 14.60 9.23
C ARG A 141 -0.77 15.36 9.10
N GLU A 142 -0.75 16.56 8.51
CA GLU A 142 0.49 17.32 8.24
C GLU A 142 1.37 17.46 9.47
N ALA A 143 0.81 17.84 10.62
CA ALA A 143 1.57 18.05 11.86
C ALA A 143 2.30 16.79 12.32
N GLU A 144 1.66 15.62 12.18
CA GLU A 144 2.25 14.33 12.49
C GLU A 144 3.36 13.96 11.50
N ILE A 145 3.10 14.16 10.20
CA ILE A 145 4.07 13.92 9.13
C ILE A 145 5.33 14.76 9.35
N ARG A 146 5.19 16.06 9.65
CA ARG A 146 6.34 16.94 9.87
C ARG A 146 7.14 16.53 11.11
N ARG A 147 6.49 16.12 12.20
CA ARG A 147 7.19 15.62 13.40
C ARG A 147 7.99 14.37 13.08
N GLN A 148 7.39 13.37 12.40
CA GLN A 148 8.08 12.14 12.04
C GLN A 148 9.19 12.40 11.02
N ALA A 149 8.97 13.29 10.05
CA ALA A 149 9.99 13.67 9.08
C ALA A 149 11.20 14.35 9.71
N ALA A 150 11.01 15.09 10.82
CA ALA A 150 12.12 15.70 11.56
C ALA A 150 12.97 14.67 12.31
N SER A 151 12.38 13.58 12.81
CA SER A 151 13.05 12.53 13.57
C SER A 151 13.72 11.45 12.71
N LEU A 152 13.37 11.36 11.42
CA LEU A 152 13.92 10.37 10.50
C LEU A 152 14.77 11.04 9.43
N ASP A 153 15.94 10.48 9.12
CA ASP A 153 16.71 10.94 7.99
C ASP A 153 16.16 10.40 6.66
N ALA A 154 16.55 11.04 5.55
CA ALA A 154 16.06 10.65 4.22
C ALA A 154 16.55 9.26 3.80
N ARG A 155 17.71 8.79 4.32
CA ARG A 155 18.25 7.45 4.05
C ARG A 155 17.37 6.39 4.71
N GLU A 156 16.98 6.62 5.98
CA GLU A 156 16.10 5.72 6.70
C GLU A 156 14.71 5.65 6.06
N ILE A 157 14.12 6.77 5.66
CA ILE A 157 12.83 6.78 4.95
C ILE A 157 12.92 5.98 3.65
N ARG A 158 13.99 6.15 2.87
CA ARG A 158 14.20 5.36 1.63
C ARG A 158 14.39 3.88 1.93
N ARG A 159 15.15 3.53 2.97
CA ARG A 159 15.30 2.13 3.40
C ARG A 159 13.95 1.49 3.70
N ARG A 160 13.08 2.18 4.41
CA ARG A 160 11.72 1.71 4.72
C ARG A 160 10.88 1.51 3.45
N LEU A 161 10.96 2.44 2.49
CA LEU A 161 10.28 2.29 1.20
C LEU A 161 10.75 1.05 0.45
N MET A 162 12.06 0.77 0.41
CA MET A 162 12.60 -0.44 -0.22
C MET A 162 12.07 -1.72 0.44
N VAL A 163 11.97 -1.74 1.78
CA VAL A 163 11.39 -2.87 2.51
C VAL A 163 9.92 -3.08 2.12
N LEU A 164 9.12 -2.02 1.99
CA LEU A 164 7.72 -2.13 1.55
C LEU A 164 7.60 -2.70 0.14
N GLU A 165 8.46 -2.29 -0.79
CA GLU A 165 8.49 -2.87 -2.15
C GLU A 165 8.85 -4.37 -2.13
N GLU A 166 9.76 -4.80 -1.25
CA GLU A 166 10.10 -6.22 -1.08
C GLU A 166 8.91 -7.02 -0.55
N ILE A 167 8.17 -6.48 0.44
CA ILE A 167 6.95 -7.11 0.96
C ILE A 167 5.92 -7.25 -0.15
N LEU A 168 5.71 -6.21 -0.94
CA LEU A 168 4.73 -6.23 -2.03
C LEU A 168 5.05 -7.32 -3.04
N ARG A 169 6.33 -7.44 -3.46
CA ARG A 169 6.78 -8.52 -4.34
C ARG A 169 6.60 -9.90 -3.72
N ALA A 170 6.84 -10.05 -2.42
CA ALA A 170 6.64 -11.31 -1.71
C ALA A 170 5.15 -11.71 -1.66
N ILE A 171 4.24 -10.75 -1.44
CA ILE A 171 2.79 -10.97 -1.47
C ILE A 171 2.29 -11.34 -2.87
N GLU A 172 2.88 -10.79 -3.92
CA GLU A 172 2.57 -11.14 -5.31
C GLU A 172 3.12 -12.51 -5.73
N GLY A 173 4.11 -13.03 -4.99
CA GLY A 173 4.69 -14.36 -5.14
C GLY A 173 3.94 -15.45 -4.36
N ASN A 174 4.64 -16.54 -4.07
CA ASN A 174 4.10 -17.69 -3.33
C ASN A 174 4.35 -17.62 -1.82
N VAL A 175 4.75 -16.47 -1.28
CA VAL A 175 4.96 -16.28 0.15
C VAL A 175 3.61 -16.06 0.83
N SER A 176 3.46 -16.56 2.06
CA SER A 176 2.30 -16.26 2.90
C SER A 176 2.20 -14.75 3.12
N PRO A 177 1.09 -14.09 2.73
CA PRO A 177 0.98 -12.65 2.76
C PRO A 177 1.09 -12.05 4.17
N ASP A 178 0.57 -12.74 5.17
CA ASP A 178 0.62 -12.34 6.58
C ASP A 178 2.06 -12.44 7.14
N LEU A 179 2.81 -13.49 6.80
CA LEU A 179 4.22 -13.60 7.15
C LEU A 179 5.07 -12.53 6.46
N ALA A 180 4.81 -12.26 5.19
CA ALA A 180 5.50 -11.21 4.46
C ALA A 180 5.25 -9.83 5.10
N LEU A 181 4.00 -9.53 5.45
CA LEU A 181 3.65 -8.27 6.10
C LEU A 181 4.25 -8.18 7.52
N PHE A 182 4.16 -9.23 8.32
CA PHE A 182 4.75 -9.28 9.65
C PHE A 182 6.26 -9.01 9.63
N SER A 183 6.99 -9.80 8.85
CA SER A 183 8.45 -9.65 8.70
C SER A 183 8.83 -8.27 8.18
N GLY A 184 8.07 -7.78 7.20
CA GLY A 184 8.33 -6.48 6.62
C GLY A 184 8.07 -5.32 7.57
N LEU A 185 6.97 -5.30 8.31
CA LEU A 185 6.66 -4.24 9.28
C LEU A 185 7.68 -4.23 10.43
N ALA A 186 8.12 -5.40 10.92
CA ALA A 186 9.20 -5.49 11.89
C ALA A 186 10.50 -4.86 11.35
N ARG A 187 10.86 -5.15 10.10
CA ARG A 187 12.03 -4.55 9.43
C ARG A 187 11.87 -3.05 9.18
N VAL A 188 10.66 -2.59 8.83
CA VAL A 188 10.35 -1.14 8.72
C VAL A 188 10.58 -0.44 10.06
N ALA A 189 10.23 -1.07 11.18
CA ALA A 189 10.49 -0.56 12.52
C ALA A 189 11.97 -0.66 12.96
N GLY A 190 12.84 -1.28 12.15
CA GLY A 190 14.26 -1.46 12.46
C GLY A 190 14.56 -2.70 13.29
N GLN A 191 13.59 -3.58 13.49
CA GLN A 191 13.80 -4.84 14.20
C GLN A 191 14.57 -5.83 13.32
N ARG A 192 15.49 -6.59 13.96
CA ARG A 192 16.08 -7.78 13.38
C ARG A 192 15.36 -8.97 14.01
N LEU A 193 14.57 -9.67 13.22
CA LEU A 193 13.95 -10.92 13.66
C LEU A 193 15.04 -12.00 13.65
N GLY A 194 15.46 -12.45 14.83
CA GLY A 194 16.35 -13.59 14.99
C GLY A 194 15.63 -14.90 14.66
N GLU A 195 16.40 -15.99 14.45
CA GLU A 195 15.85 -17.31 14.09
C GLU A 195 14.85 -17.87 15.15
N GLY A 196 14.92 -17.43 16.41
CA GLY A 196 14.03 -17.83 17.49
C GLY A 196 12.79 -16.95 17.69
N GLU A 197 12.69 -15.81 17.00
CA GLU A 197 11.62 -14.81 17.20
C GLU A 197 10.48 -14.91 16.19
N TRP A 198 10.49 -15.92 15.33
CA TRP A 198 9.40 -16.16 14.39
C TRP A 198 8.17 -16.69 15.13
N PRO A 199 6.99 -16.10 14.90
CA PRO A 199 5.76 -16.52 15.57
C PRO A 199 5.37 -17.99 15.30
N LEU A 200 5.94 -18.62 14.29
CA LEU A 200 5.74 -20.03 13.99
C LEU A 200 6.34 -20.96 15.06
N HIS A 201 7.37 -20.52 15.80
CA HIS A 201 7.91 -21.30 16.92
C HIS A 201 7.03 -21.21 18.18
N ALA A 202 6.18 -20.18 18.29
CA ALA A 202 5.21 -20.05 19.37
C ALA A 202 3.88 -20.79 19.11
N ALA A 203 3.63 -21.24 17.87
CA ALA A 203 2.36 -21.86 17.44
C ALA A 203 2.37 -23.41 17.49
N GLY A 204 3.33 -24.03 18.18
CA GLY A 204 3.39 -25.50 18.30
C GLY A 204 4.00 -26.20 17.06
N ARG A 205 4.69 -27.30 17.30
CA ARG A 205 5.24 -28.14 16.24
C ARG A 205 4.17 -28.54 15.24
N TRP A 206 4.45 -28.33 13.98
CA TRP A 206 3.71 -28.99 12.91
C TRP A 206 4.13 -30.46 12.91
N ASP A 207 3.34 -31.33 13.56
CA ASP A 207 3.45 -32.76 13.37
C ASP A 207 2.88 -33.08 11.99
N TYR A 208 3.76 -33.45 11.05
CA TYR A 208 3.42 -34.02 9.76
C TYR A 208 3.15 -35.52 9.92
#